data_192ae4efcca6c93b446283f86bd9e387
#
_entry.id   192ae4efcca6c93b446283f86bd9e387
#
_cell.length_a   1.000
_cell.length_b   1.000
_cell.length_c   1.000
_cell.angle_alpha   90.00
_cell.angle_beta   90.00
_cell.angle_gamma   90.00
#
_symmetry.space_group_name_H-M   'P 1'
#
loop_
_entity.id
_entity.type
_entity.pdbx_description
1 polymer ?
#
loop_
_entity_poly.entity_id
_entity_poly.type
_entity_poly.pdbx_seq_one_letter_code
_entity_poly.pdbx_strand_id
1 'polypeptide(L)'
;MELMGIADEGAVTIDGQIEVTKKLGWKSIEARAVQVEGFEKGPIHDIPDEAFDQVEAKLKESGVGIYAFGSTICNWQKTVETPFDVTLAEVERAIPRMKRIGTKFVRIMSFKPTDDCAVTPPEVFERVGEVTQRFLDEDLQPVHENCMNHGGMSWQHAEELLEKVPGLKWVFDTANPIFNADRRGEQPWGMQCPWEFWEHMREHTAHIHIKDAVKTGEGEEYHFPGEGDGRVRDILKDAFANGYDAGISIEPHMTVVFHDTDSEAPEQKMADNFVEYGRRLEKLIGEVQTELAQESETAEV
;
A
#
# COMPACT_ATOMS: atom_id res chain seq x y z
N MET A 1 7.89 -11.18 10.66
CA MET A 1 7.49 -9.82 10.21
C MET A 1 8.58 -9.25 9.32
N GLU A 2 8.22 -8.64 8.19
CA GLU A 2 9.14 -8.05 7.23
C GLU A 2 8.86 -6.55 7.07
N LEU A 3 9.90 -5.71 7.31
CA LEU A 3 9.81 -4.27 7.18
C LEU A 3 10.33 -3.83 5.81
N MET A 4 9.61 -2.92 5.18
CA MET A 4 9.93 -2.36 3.88
C MET A 4 9.31 -0.96 3.71
N GLY A 5 9.40 -0.40 2.51
CA GLY A 5 8.67 0.82 2.19
C GLY A 5 8.36 0.94 0.71
N ILE A 6 7.43 1.82 0.40
CA ILE A 6 7.14 2.27 -0.96
C ILE A 6 8.30 3.19 -1.37
N ALA A 7 9.37 2.57 -1.89
CA ALA A 7 10.70 3.17 -1.91
C ALA A 7 10.88 4.30 -2.95
N ASP A 8 9.92 4.50 -3.85
CA ASP A 8 9.91 5.67 -4.76
C ASP A 8 9.62 6.99 -4.03
N GLU A 9 9.26 6.93 -2.74
CA GLU A 9 9.21 8.10 -1.84
C GLU A 9 10.58 8.44 -1.21
N GLY A 10 11.50 7.48 -1.21
CA GLY A 10 12.88 7.69 -0.76
C GLY A 10 13.86 8.02 -1.89
N ALA A 11 13.61 7.55 -3.11
CA ALA A 11 14.43 7.85 -4.27
C ALA A 11 13.70 7.56 -5.59
N VAL A 12 14.04 8.30 -6.65
CA VAL A 12 13.42 8.13 -7.97
C VAL A 12 13.95 6.89 -8.68
N THR A 13 15.27 6.66 -8.64
CA THR A 13 15.93 5.55 -9.33
C THR A 13 15.90 4.28 -8.50
N ILE A 14 15.90 3.10 -9.16
CA ILE A 14 15.97 1.81 -8.46
C ILE A 14 17.26 1.69 -7.62
N ASP A 15 18.38 2.25 -8.06
CA ASP A 15 19.62 2.26 -7.29
C ASP A 15 19.45 3.03 -5.98
N GLY A 16 18.84 4.21 -6.04
CA GLY A 16 18.55 5.01 -4.86
C GLY A 16 17.54 4.32 -3.92
N GLN A 17 16.51 3.67 -4.49
CA GLN A 17 15.53 2.89 -3.71
C GLN A 17 16.20 1.73 -2.95
N ILE A 18 17.11 1.03 -3.60
CA ILE A 18 17.93 -0.01 -2.99
C ILE A 18 18.84 0.57 -1.89
N GLU A 19 19.44 1.74 -2.12
CA GLU A 19 20.31 2.40 -1.15
C GLU A 19 19.57 2.80 0.13
N VAL A 20 18.41 3.46 0.02
CA VAL A 20 17.63 3.88 1.21
C VAL A 20 17.10 2.68 1.98
N THR A 21 16.72 1.60 1.30
CA THR A 21 16.32 0.33 1.90
C THR A 21 17.47 -0.29 2.71
N LYS A 22 18.67 -0.33 2.13
CA LYS A 22 19.87 -0.82 2.82
C LYS A 22 20.32 0.06 3.99
N LYS A 23 20.12 1.37 3.93
CA LYS A 23 20.40 2.29 5.07
C LYS A 23 19.56 1.97 6.30
N LEU A 24 18.36 1.42 6.11
CA LEU A 24 17.50 0.91 7.17
C LEU A 24 17.85 -0.54 7.59
N GLY A 25 18.75 -1.21 6.88
CA GLY A 25 19.03 -2.63 7.10
C GLY A 25 17.94 -3.56 6.59
N TRP A 26 16.98 -3.05 5.84
CA TRP A 26 15.87 -3.81 5.27
C TRP A 26 16.30 -4.56 4.01
N LYS A 27 15.53 -5.58 3.64
CA LYS A 27 15.88 -6.49 2.55
C LYS A 27 14.89 -6.46 1.39
N SER A 28 13.75 -5.81 1.58
CA SER A 28 12.67 -5.79 0.62
C SER A 28 12.14 -4.38 0.38
N ILE A 29 11.61 -4.17 -0.81
CA ILE A 29 10.96 -2.96 -1.29
C ILE A 29 9.52 -3.32 -1.64
N GLU A 30 8.56 -2.44 -1.35
CA GLU A 30 7.31 -2.38 -2.08
C GLU A 30 7.52 -1.45 -3.27
N ALA A 31 7.50 -2.02 -4.49
CA ALA A 31 7.82 -1.28 -5.69
C ALA A 31 6.57 -0.73 -6.36
N ARG A 32 6.43 0.60 -6.40
CA ARG A 32 5.36 1.33 -7.08
C ARG A 32 5.88 1.87 -8.42
N ALA A 33 6.72 2.86 -8.41
CA ALA A 33 7.33 3.43 -9.59
C ALA A 33 8.85 3.34 -9.52
N VAL A 34 9.49 3.08 -10.66
CA VAL A 34 10.95 2.95 -10.75
C VAL A 34 11.48 3.68 -11.97
N GLN A 35 12.72 4.13 -11.89
CA GLN A 35 13.49 4.65 -13.00
C GLN A 35 14.83 3.93 -13.11
N VAL A 36 15.28 3.64 -14.32
CA VAL A 36 16.61 3.15 -14.64
C VAL A 36 17.26 4.03 -15.71
N GLU A 37 18.56 3.87 -15.91
CA GLU A 37 19.31 4.66 -16.87
C GLU A 37 18.75 4.50 -18.30
N GLY A 38 18.49 5.63 -18.95
CA GLY A 38 17.98 5.68 -20.32
C GLY A 38 16.46 5.53 -20.47
N PHE A 39 15.72 5.40 -19.35
CA PHE A 39 14.26 5.26 -19.37
C PHE A 39 13.57 6.24 -18.41
N GLU A 40 12.36 6.64 -18.76
CA GLU A 40 11.50 7.45 -17.90
C GLU A 40 11.02 6.66 -16.68
N LYS A 41 10.70 7.37 -15.58
CA LYS A 41 10.03 6.81 -14.40
C LYS A 41 8.67 6.25 -14.79
N GLY A 42 8.38 5.03 -14.36
CA GLY A 42 7.09 4.40 -14.61
C GLY A 42 6.74 3.32 -13.60
N PRO A 43 5.47 2.85 -13.59
CA PRO A 43 5.03 1.75 -12.73
C PRO A 43 5.85 0.48 -13.04
N ILE A 44 6.37 -0.19 -12.01
CA ILE A 44 7.26 -1.36 -12.20
C ILE A 44 6.65 -2.46 -13.09
N HIS A 45 5.34 -2.64 -13.04
CA HIS A 45 4.63 -3.63 -13.85
C HIS A 45 4.45 -3.18 -15.31
N ASP A 46 4.72 -1.90 -15.66
CA ASP A 46 4.38 -1.31 -16.96
C ASP A 46 5.54 -0.60 -17.67
N ILE A 47 6.72 -0.48 -17.05
CA ILE A 47 7.94 0.04 -17.72
C ILE A 47 8.31 -0.83 -18.92
N PRO A 48 9.09 -0.34 -19.93
CA PRO A 48 9.62 -1.16 -21.01
C PRO A 48 10.37 -2.40 -20.53
N ASP A 49 10.39 -3.48 -21.32
CA ASP A 49 11.04 -4.73 -20.93
C ASP A 49 12.54 -4.57 -20.69
N GLU A 50 13.22 -3.76 -21.51
CA GLU A 50 14.64 -3.45 -21.35
C GLU A 50 14.92 -2.68 -20.05
N ALA A 51 13.96 -1.83 -19.60
CA ALA A 51 14.06 -1.17 -18.31
C ALA A 51 13.87 -2.18 -17.16
N PHE A 52 12.92 -3.10 -17.32
CA PHE A 52 12.69 -4.15 -16.32
C PHE A 52 13.88 -5.11 -16.21
N ASP A 53 14.55 -5.42 -17.31
CA ASP A 53 15.79 -6.23 -17.31
C ASP A 53 16.89 -5.57 -16.46
N GLN A 54 17.03 -4.23 -16.53
CA GLN A 54 17.97 -3.49 -15.67
C GLN A 54 17.54 -3.54 -14.20
N VAL A 55 16.24 -3.38 -13.91
CA VAL A 55 15.71 -3.51 -12.53
C VAL A 55 16.05 -4.88 -11.95
N GLU A 56 15.76 -5.97 -12.68
CA GLU A 56 16.05 -7.33 -12.25
C GLU A 56 17.56 -7.53 -11.97
N ALA A 57 18.43 -7.05 -12.86
CA ALA A 57 19.88 -7.13 -12.68
C ALA A 57 20.36 -6.44 -11.40
N LYS A 58 19.86 -5.22 -11.13
CA LYS A 58 20.21 -4.43 -9.93
C LYS A 58 19.69 -5.08 -8.63
N LEU A 59 18.47 -5.60 -8.64
CA LEU A 59 17.93 -6.36 -7.50
C LEU A 59 18.80 -7.60 -7.21
N LYS A 60 19.17 -8.35 -8.24
CA LYS A 60 20.02 -9.54 -8.10
C LYS A 60 21.43 -9.19 -7.57
N GLU A 61 22.02 -8.13 -8.06
CA GLU A 61 23.34 -7.65 -7.62
C GLU A 61 23.30 -7.16 -6.15
N SER A 62 22.26 -6.44 -5.79
CA SER A 62 22.11 -5.84 -4.45
C SER A 62 21.73 -6.83 -3.37
N GLY A 63 21.04 -7.92 -3.71
CA GLY A 63 20.40 -8.84 -2.79
C GLY A 63 19.14 -8.28 -2.10
N VAL A 64 18.60 -7.14 -2.59
CA VAL A 64 17.32 -6.60 -2.16
C VAL A 64 16.22 -7.19 -3.04
N GLY A 65 15.13 -7.66 -2.43
CA GLY A 65 13.96 -8.22 -3.11
C GLY A 65 12.84 -7.21 -3.29
N ILE A 66 11.83 -7.60 -4.06
CA ILE A 66 10.53 -6.89 -4.12
C ILE A 66 9.49 -7.76 -3.42
N TYR A 67 8.93 -7.24 -2.33
CA TYR A 67 7.87 -7.92 -1.57
C TYR A 67 6.52 -7.85 -2.29
N ALA A 68 6.16 -6.65 -2.74
CA ALA A 68 4.90 -6.41 -3.41
C ALA A 68 5.06 -5.40 -4.57
N PHE A 69 4.22 -5.54 -5.60
CA PHE A 69 4.01 -4.51 -6.61
C PHE A 69 2.90 -3.56 -6.15
N GLY A 70 3.22 -2.31 -5.90
CA GLY A 70 2.26 -1.21 -5.73
C GLY A 70 1.71 -0.78 -7.10
N SER A 71 0.92 -1.66 -7.75
CA SER A 71 0.51 -1.46 -9.14
C SER A 71 -0.57 -0.39 -9.33
N THR A 72 -0.75 0.04 -10.57
CA THR A 72 -1.86 0.93 -11.00
C THR A 72 -3.08 0.15 -11.53
N ILE A 73 -3.09 -1.17 -11.41
CA ILE A 73 -4.17 -2.03 -11.89
C ILE A 73 -5.47 -1.67 -11.17
N CYS A 74 -6.51 -1.33 -11.93
CA CYS A 74 -7.81 -0.88 -11.42
C CYS A 74 -7.76 0.33 -10.46
N ASN A 75 -6.71 1.18 -10.52
CA ASN A 75 -6.53 2.27 -9.59
C ASN A 75 -7.51 3.45 -9.84
N TRP A 76 -7.46 4.45 -8.97
CA TRP A 76 -8.29 5.65 -8.98
C TRP A 76 -8.11 6.55 -10.23
N GLN A 77 -7.14 6.28 -11.12
CA GLN A 77 -7.02 6.93 -12.44
C GLN A 77 -7.95 6.33 -13.48
N LYS A 78 -8.57 5.19 -13.19
CA LYS A 78 -9.49 4.46 -14.06
C LYS A 78 -10.87 4.39 -13.42
N THR A 79 -11.90 4.52 -14.24
CA THR A 79 -13.29 4.27 -13.87
C THR A 79 -13.74 2.93 -14.44
N VAL A 80 -14.89 2.46 -14.04
CA VAL A 80 -15.47 1.22 -14.61
C VAL A 80 -15.81 1.36 -16.11
N GLU A 81 -15.94 2.57 -16.65
CA GLU A 81 -16.14 2.82 -18.07
C GLU A 81 -14.84 2.74 -18.90
N THR A 82 -13.68 2.75 -18.24
CA THR A 82 -12.39 2.54 -18.92
C THR A 82 -12.41 1.17 -19.62
N PRO A 83 -12.01 1.07 -20.90
CA PRO A 83 -11.95 -0.22 -21.59
C PRO A 83 -11.17 -1.26 -20.78
N PHE A 84 -11.78 -2.39 -20.50
CA PHE A 84 -11.23 -3.38 -19.58
C PHE A 84 -9.97 -4.08 -20.11
N ASP A 85 -9.81 -4.12 -21.42
CA ASP A 85 -8.59 -4.62 -22.10
C ASP A 85 -7.33 -3.85 -21.69
N VAL A 86 -7.44 -2.56 -21.34
CA VAL A 86 -6.33 -1.77 -20.76
C VAL A 86 -5.83 -2.40 -19.46
N THR A 87 -6.77 -2.73 -18.55
CA THR A 87 -6.43 -3.38 -17.27
C THR A 87 -5.88 -4.79 -17.49
N LEU A 88 -6.49 -5.57 -18.41
CA LEU A 88 -6.01 -6.90 -18.70
C LEU A 88 -4.60 -6.92 -19.28
N ALA A 89 -4.26 -5.96 -20.11
CA ALA A 89 -2.91 -5.80 -20.64
C ALA A 89 -1.88 -5.45 -19.52
N GLU A 90 -2.26 -4.67 -18.49
CA GLU A 90 -1.40 -4.45 -17.31
C GLU A 90 -1.17 -5.76 -16.53
N VAL A 91 -2.22 -6.56 -16.33
CA VAL A 91 -2.13 -7.88 -15.67
C VAL A 91 -1.21 -8.82 -16.43
N GLU A 92 -1.35 -8.90 -17.75
CA GLU A 92 -0.52 -9.74 -18.63
C GLU A 92 0.95 -9.37 -18.59
N ARG A 93 1.28 -8.09 -18.36
CA ARG A 93 2.67 -7.64 -18.16
C ARG A 93 3.16 -7.88 -16.73
N ALA A 94 2.31 -7.69 -15.73
CA ALA A 94 2.69 -7.83 -14.32
C ALA A 94 3.07 -9.26 -13.94
N ILE A 95 2.27 -10.24 -14.33
CA ILE A 95 2.44 -11.66 -13.96
C ILE A 95 3.84 -12.22 -14.28
N PRO A 96 4.33 -12.16 -15.52
CA PRO A 96 5.66 -12.71 -15.83
C PRO A 96 6.78 -11.95 -15.12
N ARG A 97 6.64 -10.66 -14.89
CA ARG A 97 7.62 -9.83 -14.16
C ARG A 97 7.71 -10.22 -12.69
N MET A 98 6.57 -10.39 -12.03
CA MET A 98 6.51 -10.87 -10.65
C MET A 98 7.19 -12.23 -10.50
N LYS A 99 6.91 -13.16 -11.42
CA LYS A 99 7.54 -14.49 -11.44
C LYS A 99 9.05 -14.43 -11.64
N ARG A 100 9.54 -13.55 -12.51
CA ARG A 100 10.99 -13.38 -12.79
C ARG A 100 11.76 -12.98 -11.55
N ILE A 101 11.22 -12.09 -10.72
CA ILE A 101 11.91 -11.58 -9.52
C ILE A 101 11.41 -12.19 -8.21
N GLY A 102 10.48 -13.14 -8.27
CA GLY A 102 9.98 -13.88 -7.12
C GLY A 102 9.02 -13.11 -6.23
N THR A 103 8.44 -11.99 -6.69
CA THR A 103 7.43 -11.22 -5.97
C THR A 103 6.11 -12.00 -5.90
N LYS A 104 5.48 -12.02 -4.73
CA LYS A 104 4.24 -12.77 -4.47
C LYS A 104 3.00 -11.89 -4.41
N PHE A 105 3.11 -10.68 -3.92
CA PHE A 105 1.98 -9.79 -3.71
C PHE A 105 1.88 -8.73 -4.80
N VAL A 106 0.66 -8.42 -5.23
CA VAL A 106 0.36 -7.30 -6.11
C VAL A 106 -0.83 -6.53 -5.56
N ARG A 107 -0.64 -5.24 -5.33
CA ARG A 107 -1.75 -4.36 -4.98
C ARG A 107 -2.56 -4.09 -6.25
N ILE A 108 -3.85 -4.40 -6.18
CA ILE A 108 -4.87 -3.98 -7.15
C ILE A 108 -5.88 -3.08 -6.44
N MET A 109 -6.67 -2.35 -7.21
CA MET A 109 -7.73 -1.52 -6.67
C MET A 109 -9.07 -1.89 -7.29
N SER A 110 -10.11 -1.08 -7.06
CA SER A 110 -11.47 -1.34 -7.53
C SER A 110 -12.08 -0.14 -8.27
N PHE A 111 -11.29 0.53 -9.09
CA PHE A 111 -11.65 1.70 -9.88
C PHE A 111 -12.12 2.91 -9.06
N LYS A 112 -12.11 4.08 -9.67
CA LYS A 112 -12.57 5.33 -9.05
C LYS A 112 -14.10 5.39 -9.05
N PRO A 113 -14.75 5.55 -7.88
CA PRO A 113 -16.18 5.85 -7.82
C PRO A 113 -16.46 7.30 -8.28
N THR A 114 -17.67 7.57 -8.74
CA THR A 114 -18.14 8.95 -8.90
C THR A 114 -18.33 9.61 -7.52
N ASP A 115 -18.37 10.95 -7.51
CA ASP A 115 -18.41 11.72 -6.25
C ASP A 115 -19.68 11.46 -5.42
N ASP A 116 -20.76 11.10 -6.07
CA ASP A 116 -22.08 10.78 -5.47
C ASP A 116 -22.31 9.26 -5.27
N CYS A 117 -21.36 8.42 -5.68
CA CYS A 117 -21.49 6.98 -5.58
C CYS A 117 -21.46 6.51 -4.11
N ALA A 118 -22.49 5.78 -3.71
CA ALA A 118 -22.60 5.13 -2.39
C ALA A 118 -22.84 3.61 -2.50
N VAL A 119 -22.87 3.06 -3.71
CA VAL A 119 -23.10 1.64 -3.98
C VAL A 119 -22.14 1.19 -5.06
N THR A 120 -21.39 0.15 -4.78
CA THR A 120 -20.45 -0.41 -5.77
C THR A 120 -21.20 -1.06 -6.94
N PRO A 121 -20.99 -0.63 -8.19
CA PRO A 121 -21.61 -1.26 -9.35
C PRO A 121 -21.22 -2.74 -9.48
N PRO A 122 -22.14 -3.64 -9.89
CA PRO A 122 -21.84 -5.06 -10.09
C PRO A 122 -20.63 -5.32 -11.01
N GLU A 123 -20.47 -4.53 -12.05
CA GLU A 123 -19.36 -4.64 -12.99
C GLU A 123 -17.98 -4.45 -12.33
N VAL A 124 -17.89 -3.66 -11.24
CA VAL A 124 -16.64 -3.53 -10.46
C VAL A 124 -16.26 -4.87 -9.87
N PHE A 125 -17.21 -5.60 -9.26
CA PHE A 125 -16.93 -6.90 -8.67
C PHE A 125 -16.55 -7.93 -9.74
N GLU A 126 -17.20 -7.91 -10.89
CA GLU A 126 -16.91 -8.81 -12.03
C GLU A 126 -15.47 -8.58 -12.52
N ARG A 127 -15.08 -7.34 -12.78
CA ARG A 127 -13.74 -7.01 -13.29
C ARG A 127 -12.63 -7.25 -12.27
N VAL A 128 -12.85 -6.84 -11.02
CA VAL A 128 -11.86 -7.10 -9.94
C VAL A 128 -11.76 -8.60 -9.68
N GLY A 129 -12.86 -9.33 -9.76
CA GLY A 129 -12.89 -10.80 -9.66
C GLY A 129 -12.08 -11.47 -10.77
N GLU A 130 -12.23 -11.04 -12.03
CA GLU A 130 -11.44 -11.57 -13.14
C GLU A 130 -9.94 -11.28 -12.96
N VAL A 131 -9.59 -10.04 -12.60
CA VAL A 131 -8.18 -9.67 -12.33
C VAL A 131 -7.61 -10.53 -11.20
N THR A 132 -8.36 -10.67 -10.10
CA THR A 132 -7.96 -11.49 -8.95
C THR A 132 -7.70 -12.94 -9.36
N GLN A 133 -8.63 -13.54 -10.11
CA GLN A 133 -8.49 -14.94 -10.55
C GLN A 133 -7.26 -15.15 -11.43
N ARG A 134 -6.96 -14.22 -12.36
CA ARG A 134 -5.77 -14.32 -13.22
C ARG A 134 -4.46 -14.36 -12.43
N PHE A 135 -4.34 -13.59 -11.33
CA PHE A 135 -3.18 -13.67 -10.46
C PHE A 135 -3.14 -14.96 -9.64
N LEU A 136 -4.27 -15.38 -9.09
CA LEU A 136 -4.38 -16.62 -8.31
C LEU A 136 -4.06 -17.88 -9.14
N ASP A 137 -4.47 -17.92 -10.41
CA ASP A 137 -4.15 -19.01 -11.34
C ASP A 137 -2.64 -19.17 -11.58
N GLU A 138 -1.86 -18.14 -11.26
CA GLU A 138 -0.41 -18.11 -11.41
C GLU A 138 0.35 -18.15 -10.06
N ASP A 139 -0.35 -18.57 -8.98
CA ASP A 139 0.18 -18.63 -7.60
C ASP A 139 0.66 -17.29 -7.06
N LEU A 140 0.07 -16.17 -7.50
CA LEU A 140 0.32 -14.82 -7.05
C LEU A 140 -0.85 -14.31 -6.22
N GLN A 141 -0.59 -13.52 -5.20
CA GLN A 141 -1.60 -13.03 -4.26
C GLN A 141 -1.95 -11.57 -4.54
N PRO A 142 -3.11 -11.28 -5.12
CA PRO A 142 -3.61 -9.91 -5.19
C PRO A 142 -4.08 -9.45 -3.81
N VAL A 143 -3.79 -8.18 -3.51
CA VAL A 143 -4.21 -7.48 -2.30
C VAL A 143 -4.88 -6.16 -2.70
N HIS A 144 -5.91 -5.75 -1.95
CA HIS A 144 -6.65 -4.52 -2.20
C HIS A 144 -6.43 -3.52 -1.08
N GLU A 145 -6.27 -2.25 -1.41
CA GLU A 145 -6.00 -1.18 -0.44
C GLU A 145 -7.26 -0.33 -0.18
N ASN A 146 -7.45 0.09 1.08
CA ASN A 146 -8.45 1.08 1.48
C ASN A 146 -8.04 2.50 1.03
N CYS A 147 -8.13 2.76 -0.27
CA CYS A 147 -7.78 4.02 -0.91
C CYS A 147 -9.01 4.66 -1.61
N MET A 148 -8.81 5.66 -2.46
CA MET A 148 -9.85 6.37 -3.23
C MET A 148 -10.42 5.51 -4.38
N ASN A 149 -11.06 4.40 -4.03
CA ASN A 149 -11.65 3.43 -4.96
C ASN A 149 -12.95 2.87 -4.37
N HIS A 150 -13.70 2.04 -5.10
CA HIS A 150 -14.99 1.52 -4.63
C HIS A 150 -14.88 0.74 -3.32
N GLY A 151 -13.90 -0.16 -3.18
CA GLY A 151 -13.68 -0.92 -1.94
C GLY A 151 -13.21 -0.04 -0.77
N GLY A 152 -12.66 1.15 -1.04
CA GLY A 152 -12.22 2.12 -0.04
C GLY A 152 -13.30 3.12 0.40
N MET A 153 -14.54 3.03 -0.11
CA MET A 153 -15.62 3.95 0.25
C MET A 153 -16.09 3.81 1.72
N SER A 154 -15.90 2.66 2.33
CA SER A 154 -16.04 2.37 3.77
C SER A 154 -15.60 0.93 4.07
N TRP A 155 -15.53 0.56 5.34
CA TRP A 155 -15.29 -0.82 5.72
C TRP A 155 -16.40 -1.80 5.23
N GLN A 156 -17.65 -1.37 5.14
CA GLN A 156 -18.72 -2.22 4.59
C GLN A 156 -18.54 -2.51 3.10
N HIS A 157 -18.07 -1.52 2.32
CA HIS A 157 -17.76 -1.72 0.90
C HIS A 157 -16.54 -2.63 0.73
N ALA A 158 -15.58 -2.57 1.67
CA ALA A 158 -14.43 -3.46 1.71
C ALA A 158 -14.85 -4.90 1.99
N GLU A 159 -15.71 -5.13 3.01
CA GLU A 159 -16.28 -6.44 3.32
C GLU A 159 -17.08 -7.00 2.13
N GLU A 160 -17.95 -6.18 1.52
CA GLU A 160 -18.71 -6.58 0.33
C GLU A 160 -17.80 -6.99 -0.84
N LEU A 161 -16.70 -6.23 -1.05
CA LEU A 161 -15.73 -6.57 -2.09
C LEU A 161 -15.06 -7.92 -1.82
N LEU A 162 -14.63 -8.17 -0.59
CA LEU A 162 -13.99 -9.45 -0.21
C LEU A 162 -14.97 -10.64 -0.28
N GLU A 163 -16.25 -10.42 0.06
CA GLU A 163 -17.28 -11.45 -0.08
C GLU A 163 -17.53 -11.82 -1.55
N LYS A 164 -17.58 -10.81 -2.44
CA LYS A 164 -17.87 -11.00 -3.87
C LYS A 164 -16.66 -11.38 -4.71
N VAL A 165 -15.46 -11.19 -4.20
CA VAL A 165 -14.18 -11.48 -4.88
C VAL A 165 -13.35 -12.46 -4.05
N PRO A 166 -13.69 -13.77 -4.10
CA PRO A 166 -12.97 -14.79 -3.34
C PRO A 166 -11.48 -14.83 -3.66
N GLY A 167 -10.65 -14.97 -2.62
CA GLY A 167 -9.19 -15.05 -2.73
C GLY A 167 -8.47 -13.70 -2.77
N LEU A 168 -9.17 -12.59 -2.92
CA LEU A 168 -8.61 -11.26 -2.69
C LEU A 168 -8.29 -11.09 -1.20
N LYS A 169 -7.13 -10.50 -0.86
CA LYS A 169 -6.77 -10.14 0.49
C LYS A 169 -6.66 -8.61 0.62
N TRP A 170 -6.38 -8.15 1.84
CA TRP A 170 -6.36 -6.72 2.13
C TRP A 170 -4.95 -6.21 2.40
N VAL A 171 -4.68 -5.00 1.93
CA VAL A 171 -3.63 -4.11 2.39
C VAL A 171 -4.30 -2.99 3.19
N PHE A 172 -3.93 -2.86 4.46
CA PHE A 172 -4.50 -1.82 5.31
C PHE A 172 -3.57 -0.62 5.40
N ASP A 173 -4.01 0.51 4.85
CA ASP A 173 -3.35 1.81 5.03
C ASP A 173 -3.94 2.54 6.23
N THR A 174 -3.08 2.98 7.14
CA THR A 174 -3.49 3.55 8.43
C THR A 174 -4.02 4.98 8.33
N ALA A 175 -3.65 5.75 7.31
CA ALA A 175 -4.06 7.15 7.17
C ALA A 175 -5.17 7.39 6.13
N ASN A 176 -5.31 6.54 5.12
CA ASN A 176 -6.33 6.74 4.09
C ASN A 176 -7.75 6.96 4.63
N PRO A 177 -8.21 6.30 5.72
CA PRO A 177 -9.51 6.56 6.30
C PRO A 177 -9.71 8.01 6.82
N ILE A 178 -8.64 8.70 7.21
CA ILE A 178 -8.72 10.09 7.69
C ILE A 178 -9.23 11.03 6.59
N PHE A 179 -8.90 10.72 5.33
CA PHE A 179 -9.15 11.58 4.18
C PHE A 179 -10.36 11.14 3.36
N ASN A 180 -10.74 9.87 3.47
CA ASN A 180 -11.82 9.31 2.69
C ASN A 180 -13.18 9.49 3.38
N ALA A 181 -14.19 9.90 2.61
CA ALA A 181 -15.56 9.97 3.08
C ALA A 181 -16.10 8.58 3.39
N ASP A 182 -16.83 8.47 4.49
CA ASP A 182 -17.55 7.26 4.87
C ASP A 182 -18.91 7.22 4.18
N ARG A 183 -18.99 6.47 3.08
CA ARG A 183 -20.16 6.45 2.20
C ARG A 183 -21.25 5.45 2.62
N ARG A 184 -21.32 5.10 3.91
CA ARG A 184 -22.35 4.18 4.48
C ARG A 184 -23.72 4.78 4.71
N GLY A 185 -23.96 5.98 4.45
CA GLY A 185 -25.23 6.63 4.76
C GLY A 185 -25.61 7.67 3.74
N GLU A 186 -26.51 8.55 4.15
CA GLU A 186 -26.92 9.68 3.33
C GLU A 186 -25.90 10.82 3.41
N GLN A 187 -25.77 11.58 2.34
CA GLN A 187 -24.95 12.79 2.30
C GLN A 187 -25.52 13.88 3.24
N PRO A 188 -24.68 14.77 3.81
CA PRO A 188 -23.21 14.81 3.65
C PRO A 188 -22.50 13.73 4.46
N TRP A 189 -21.56 13.05 3.84
CA TRP A 189 -20.77 12.01 4.51
C TRP A 189 -19.73 12.59 5.45
N GLY A 190 -19.55 11.93 6.61
CA GLY A 190 -18.41 12.15 7.50
C GLY A 190 -17.11 11.50 6.96
N MET A 191 -16.03 11.65 7.72
CA MET A 191 -14.78 10.94 7.45
C MET A 191 -14.83 9.53 8.06
N GLN A 192 -14.10 8.61 7.47
CA GLN A 192 -13.92 7.27 8.03
C GLN A 192 -13.08 7.31 9.31
N CYS A 193 -13.23 6.31 10.15
CA CYS A 193 -12.43 6.12 11.36
C CYS A 193 -11.38 5.03 11.11
N PRO A 194 -10.07 5.30 11.20
CA PRO A 194 -9.02 4.30 10.99
C PRO A 194 -9.17 3.07 11.88
N TRP A 195 -9.52 3.27 13.15
CA TRP A 195 -9.69 2.16 14.09
C TRP A 195 -10.90 1.29 13.76
N GLU A 196 -12.06 1.87 13.48
CA GLU A 196 -13.26 1.13 13.08
C GLU A 196 -13.00 0.32 11.79
N PHE A 197 -12.35 0.92 10.81
CA PHE A 197 -12.00 0.23 9.57
C PHE A 197 -11.02 -0.93 9.84
N TRP A 198 -10.02 -0.73 10.70
CA TRP A 198 -9.09 -1.78 11.10
C TRP A 198 -9.79 -2.96 11.76
N GLU A 199 -10.69 -2.73 12.71
CA GLU A 199 -11.43 -3.78 13.41
C GLU A 199 -12.16 -4.72 12.44
N HIS A 200 -12.68 -4.19 11.33
CA HIS A 200 -13.35 -4.98 10.30
C HIS A 200 -12.38 -5.69 9.35
N MET A 201 -11.21 -5.10 9.05
CA MET A 201 -10.29 -5.62 8.04
C MET A 201 -9.12 -6.45 8.56
N ARG A 202 -8.84 -6.43 9.86
CA ARG A 202 -7.65 -7.07 10.44
C ARG A 202 -7.50 -8.56 10.08
N GLU A 203 -8.60 -9.31 10.08
CA GLU A 203 -8.63 -10.75 9.75
C GLU A 203 -8.31 -11.02 8.27
N HIS A 204 -8.52 -10.04 7.40
CA HIS A 204 -8.29 -10.10 5.96
C HIS A 204 -6.96 -9.48 5.54
N THR A 205 -6.28 -8.78 6.46
CA THR A 205 -5.09 -8.00 6.17
C THR A 205 -3.86 -8.88 6.03
N ALA A 206 -3.31 -8.90 4.82
CA ALA A 206 -2.08 -9.61 4.48
C ALA A 206 -0.86 -8.70 4.49
N HIS A 207 -1.05 -7.38 4.49
CA HIS A 207 0.00 -6.37 4.42
C HIS A 207 -0.50 -5.05 5.04
N ILE A 208 0.37 -4.30 5.71
CA ILE A 208 0.02 -3.01 6.33
C ILE A 208 0.86 -1.90 5.73
N HIS A 209 0.21 -0.81 5.30
CA HIS A 209 0.86 0.44 4.99
C HIS A 209 0.82 1.37 6.20
N ILE A 210 1.99 1.84 6.61
CA ILE A 210 2.12 2.82 7.68
C ILE A 210 2.30 4.20 7.05
N LYS A 211 1.23 4.96 7.14
CA LYS A 211 1.15 6.37 6.82
C LYS A 211 0.46 7.05 7.99
N ASP A 212 0.90 8.22 8.38
CA ASP A 212 0.24 8.98 9.45
C ASP A 212 0.06 10.44 9.06
N ALA A 213 -1.05 11.01 9.47
CA ALA A 213 -1.42 12.35 9.06
C ALA A 213 -2.51 12.92 9.96
N VAL A 214 -2.70 14.24 9.84
CA VAL A 214 -3.81 14.98 10.45
C VAL A 214 -4.57 15.69 9.33
N LYS A 215 -5.90 15.67 9.39
CA LYS A 215 -6.74 16.48 8.52
C LYS A 215 -6.92 17.86 9.13
N THR A 216 -6.43 18.88 8.43
CA THR A 216 -6.55 20.29 8.84
C THR A 216 -7.63 21.02 8.01
N GLY A 217 -7.95 22.24 8.38
CA GLY A 217 -8.83 23.11 7.58
C GLY A 217 -8.21 23.57 6.25
N GLU A 218 -6.90 23.39 6.08
CA GLU A 218 -6.13 23.77 4.89
C GLU A 218 -5.77 22.60 4.00
N GLY A 219 -6.06 21.34 4.46
CA GLY A 219 -5.77 20.12 3.73
C GLY A 219 -5.21 19.01 4.62
N GLU A 220 -4.32 18.21 4.07
CA GLU A 220 -3.69 17.06 4.69
C GLU A 220 -2.28 17.43 5.16
N GLU A 221 -1.96 17.10 6.41
CA GLU A 221 -0.62 17.28 6.97
C GLU A 221 -0.07 15.90 7.38
N TYR A 222 1.00 15.45 6.70
CA TYR A 222 1.61 14.14 6.96
C TYR A 222 2.62 14.22 8.09
N HIS A 223 2.58 13.21 8.97
CA HIS A 223 3.37 13.12 10.19
C HIS A 223 4.15 11.81 10.26
N PHE A 224 5.11 11.72 11.19
CA PHE A 224 5.80 10.47 11.48
C PHE A 224 4.86 9.45 12.17
N PRO A 225 5.20 8.14 12.12
CA PRO A 225 4.33 7.10 12.67
C PRO A 225 3.96 7.33 14.14
N GLY A 226 2.67 7.38 14.43
CA GLY A 226 2.12 7.60 15.76
C GLY A 226 2.00 9.06 16.19
N GLU A 227 2.30 10.02 15.32
CA GLU A 227 2.19 11.47 15.60
C GLU A 227 0.93 12.11 14.99
N GLY A 228 0.16 11.35 14.18
CA GLY A 228 -1.09 11.80 13.55
C GLY A 228 -2.33 11.10 14.08
N ASP A 229 -3.41 11.15 13.29
CA ASP A 229 -4.73 10.61 13.61
C ASP A 229 -4.94 9.18 13.07
N GLY A 230 -3.92 8.57 12.40
CA GLY A 230 -3.98 7.23 11.78
C GLY A 230 -4.06 6.06 12.77
N ARG A 231 -4.04 6.33 14.08
CA ARG A 231 -4.09 5.30 15.14
C ARG A 231 -3.00 4.23 15.01
N VAL A 232 -1.84 4.59 14.43
CA VAL A 232 -0.76 3.67 14.08
C VAL A 232 -0.33 2.80 15.27
N ARG A 233 -0.11 3.40 16.48
CA ARG A 233 0.27 2.65 17.67
C ARG A 233 -0.77 1.62 18.07
N ASP A 234 -2.04 1.98 18.06
CA ASP A 234 -3.13 1.10 18.49
C ASP A 234 -3.32 -0.05 17.50
N ILE A 235 -3.25 0.25 16.20
CA ILE A 235 -3.34 -0.74 15.12
C ILE A 235 -2.18 -1.73 15.20
N LEU A 236 -0.93 -1.27 15.38
CA LEU A 236 0.21 -2.15 15.56
C LEU A 236 0.09 -3.01 16.82
N LYS A 237 -0.39 -2.44 17.93
CA LYS A 237 -0.59 -3.17 19.18
C LYS A 237 -1.63 -4.28 19.01
N ASP A 238 -2.77 -3.99 18.41
CA ASP A 238 -3.81 -4.98 18.12
C ASP A 238 -3.32 -6.05 17.13
N ALA A 239 -2.65 -5.64 16.05
CA ALA A 239 -2.06 -6.56 15.08
C ALA A 239 -1.12 -7.57 15.74
N PHE A 240 -0.16 -7.10 16.55
CA PHE A 240 0.81 -7.97 17.20
C PHE A 240 0.17 -8.83 18.30
N ALA A 241 -0.79 -8.30 19.07
CA ALA A 241 -1.54 -9.07 20.05
C ALA A 241 -2.32 -10.23 19.41
N ASN A 242 -2.76 -10.06 18.15
CA ASN A 242 -3.44 -11.09 17.36
C ASN A 242 -2.50 -11.91 16.46
N GLY A 243 -1.17 -11.83 16.67
CA GLY A 243 -0.18 -12.69 16.01
C GLY A 243 0.16 -12.28 14.56
N TYR A 244 -0.05 -11.02 14.18
CA TYR A 244 0.36 -10.54 12.86
C TYR A 244 1.88 -10.63 12.68
N ASP A 245 2.32 -11.36 11.65
CA ASP A 245 3.75 -11.60 11.33
C ASP A 245 4.00 -11.51 9.81
N ALA A 246 3.35 -10.56 9.14
CA ALA A 246 3.47 -10.34 7.70
C ALA A 246 4.23 -9.05 7.36
N GLY A 247 4.01 -8.48 6.17
CA GLY A 247 4.71 -7.29 5.69
C GLY A 247 4.16 -5.99 6.30
N ILE A 248 5.07 -5.08 6.64
CA ILE A 248 4.73 -3.70 7.00
C ILE A 248 5.57 -2.77 6.14
N SER A 249 4.90 -1.90 5.38
CA SER A 249 5.51 -0.97 4.45
C SER A 249 5.28 0.47 4.89
N ILE A 250 6.32 1.30 4.90
CA ILE A 250 6.14 2.74 5.11
C ILE A 250 5.71 3.44 3.81
N GLU A 251 4.78 4.39 3.94
CA GLU A 251 4.32 5.30 2.89
C GLU A 251 4.30 6.74 3.44
N PRO A 252 5.46 7.40 3.57
CA PRO A 252 5.60 8.65 4.33
C PRO A 252 4.77 9.84 3.85
N HIS A 253 4.65 10.07 2.57
CA HIS A 253 4.03 11.25 1.92
C HIS A 253 4.56 12.63 2.40
N MET A 254 5.63 12.65 3.18
CA MET A 254 6.16 13.89 3.80
C MET A 254 6.95 14.78 2.83
N THR A 255 7.47 14.22 1.75
CA THR A 255 8.28 14.95 0.75
C THR A 255 7.82 14.72 -0.67
N VAL A 256 7.16 13.61 -0.91
CA VAL A 256 6.60 13.23 -2.20
C VAL A 256 5.20 12.74 -1.96
N VAL A 257 4.21 13.43 -2.50
CA VAL A 257 2.83 12.97 -2.52
C VAL A 257 2.56 12.45 -3.91
N PHE A 258 2.35 11.14 -4.06
CA PHE A 258 2.28 10.47 -5.37
C PHE A 258 1.22 11.04 -6.32
N HIS A 259 0.16 11.62 -5.78
CA HIS A 259 -0.92 12.24 -6.56
C HIS A 259 -0.77 13.76 -6.72
N ASP A 260 0.28 14.37 -6.17
CA ASP A 260 0.63 15.78 -6.33
C ASP A 260 1.90 15.90 -7.18
N THR A 261 1.74 16.23 -8.47
CA THR A 261 2.84 16.36 -9.43
C THR A 261 3.72 17.58 -9.20
N ASP A 262 3.30 18.53 -8.35
CA ASP A 262 4.04 19.75 -8.06
C ASP A 262 4.97 19.60 -6.83
N SER A 263 4.90 18.48 -6.11
CA SER A 263 5.73 18.18 -4.94
C SER A 263 7.09 17.57 -5.33
N GLU A 264 7.97 18.34 -5.99
CA GLU A 264 9.36 17.92 -6.20
C GLU A 264 10.21 18.32 -4.98
N ALA A 265 10.75 17.32 -4.27
CA ALA A 265 11.75 17.53 -3.23
C ALA A 265 13.15 17.15 -3.73
N PRO A 266 14.23 17.80 -3.24
CA PRO A 266 15.58 17.34 -3.51
C PRO A 266 15.77 15.87 -3.10
N GLU A 267 16.44 15.08 -3.93
CA GLU A 267 16.62 13.63 -3.74
C GLU A 267 17.20 13.28 -2.35
N GLN A 268 18.15 14.09 -1.87
CA GLN A 268 18.70 13.92 -0.51
C GLN A 268 17.62 14.07 0.58
N LYS A 269 16.69 15.01 0.44
CA LYS A 269 15.61 15.23 1.39
C LYS A 269 14.61 14.07 1.38
N MET A 270 14.32 13.51 0.20
CA MET A 270 13.50 12.31 0.06
C MET A 270 14.14 11.14 0.82
N ALA A 271 15.42 10.88 0.56
CA ALA A 271 16.18 9.81 1.21
C ALA A 271 16.25 9.98 2.74
N ASP A 272 16.55 11.18 3.22
CA ASP A 272 16.66 11.46 4.65
C ASP A 272 15.32 11.25 5.36
N ASN A 273 14.22 11.74 4.78
CA ASN A 273 12.88 11.55 5.34
C ASN A 273 12.45 10.08 5.35
N PHE A 274 12.67 9.37 4.27
CA PHE A 274 12.33 7.96 4.19
C PHE A 274 13.07 7.13 5.25
N VAL A 275 14.37 7.38 5.41
CA VAL A 275 15.19 6.68 6.42
C VAL A 275 14.77 7.08 7.83
N GLU A 276 14.50 8.35 8.10
CA GLU A 276 14.03 8.80 9.42
C GLU A 276 12.66 8.21 9.75
N TYR A 277 11.73 8.16 8.77
CA TYR A 277 10.42 7.55 8.93
C TYR A 277 10.53 6.07 9.30
N GLY A 278 11.37 5.34 8.59
CA GLY A 278 11.62 3.93 8.88
C GLY A 278 12.18 3.69 10.27
N ARG A 279 13.17 4.49 10.71
CA ARG A 279 13.74 4.38 12.06
C ARG A 279 12.72 4.68 13.16
N ARG A 280 11.85 5.67 12.95
CA ARG A 280 10.78 5.96 13.92
C ARG A 280 9.75 4.85 13.98
N LEU A 281 9.42 4.23 12.85
CA LEU A 281 8.56 3.06 12.83
C LEU A 281 9.20 1.88 13.60
N GLU A 282 10.47 1.58 13.36
CA GLU A 282 11.19 0.52 14.10
C GLU A 282 11.17 0.77 15.62
N LYS A 283 11.39 2.01 16.02
CA LYS A 283 11.31 2.40 17.44
C LYS A 283 9.91 2.18 18.00
N LEU A 284 8.87 2.64 17.29
CA LEU A 284 7.48 2.50 17.71
C LEU A 284 7.09 1.01 17.83
N ILE A 285 7.50 0.17 16.89
CA ILE A 285 7.29 -1.28 16.94
C ILE A 285 7.94 -1.88 18.20
N GLY A 286 9.19 -1.51 18.49
CA GLY A 286 9.89 -1.98 19.68
C GLY A 286 9.21 -1.56 20.99
N GLU A 287 8.67 -0.36 21.07
CA GLU A 287 7.89 0.13 22.20
C GLU A 287 6.61 -0.68 22.38
N VAL A 288 5.83 -0.88 21.31
CA VAL A 288 4.58 -1.67 21.32
C VAL A 288 4.83 -3.13 21.73
N GLN A 289 5.86 -3.76 21.21
CA GLN A 289 6.24 -5.12 21.59
C GLN A 289 6.64 -5.24 23.06
N THR A 290 7.32 -4.23 23.59
CA THR A 290 7.69 -4.16 25.02
C THR A 290 6.46 -4.01 25.91
N GLU A 291 5.50 -3.17 25.53
CA GLU A 291 4.22 -3.01 26.24
C GLU A 291 3.44 -4.34 26.30
N LEU A 292 3.31 -5.03 25.15
CA LEU A 292 2.64 -6.33 25.09
C LEU A 292 3.29 -7.40 25.95
N ALA A 293 4.62 -7.45 25.99
CA ALA A 293 5.33 -8.39 26.85
C ALA A 293 5.06 -8.13 28.34
N GLN A 294 5.06 -6.87 28.77
CA GLN A 294 4.74 -6.50 30.16
C GLN A 294 3.29 -6.80 30.55
N GLU A 295 2.33 -6.58 29.62
CA GLU A 295 0.91 -6.91 29.84
C GLU A 295 0.71 -8.42 30.01
N SER A 296 1.42 -9.23 29.22
CA SER A 296 1.37 -10.70 29.32
C SER A 296 1.92 -11.21 30.65
N GLU A 297 3.05 -10.67 31.13
CA GLU A 297 3.64 -11.03 32.43
C GLU A 297 2.72 -10.67 33.63
N THR A 298 1.98 -9.54 33.50
CA THR A 298 1.03 -9.11 34.55
C THR A 298 -0.28 -9.90 34.58
N ALA A 299 -0.66 -10.50 33.46
CA ALA A 299 -1.87 -11.33 33.35
C ALA A 299 -1.68 -12.76 33.88
N GLU A 300 -0.43 -13.23 34.03
CA GLU A 300 -0.08 -14.56 34.55
C GLU A 300 0.10 -14.58 36.10
N VAL A 301 0.05 -13.43 36.77
CA VAL A 301 0.18 -13.29 38.24
C VAL A 301 -1.19 -13.09 38.89
#